data_e25aa5c821fac64e0e300188007cf659
#
_entry.id   e25aa5c821fac64e0e300188007cf659
#
_cell.length_a   1.000
_cell.length_b   1.000
_cell.length_c   1.000
_cell.angle_alpha   90.00
_cell.angle_beta   90.00
_cell.angle_gamma   90.00
#
_symmetry.space_group_name_H-M   'P 1'
#
loop_
_entity.id
_entity.type
_entity.pdbx_description
1 polymer ?
#
loop_
_entity_poly.entity_id
_entity_poly.type
_entity_poly.pdbx_seq_one_letter_code
_entity_poly.pdbx_strand_id
1 'polypeptide(L)'
;MITFLVKVLIASGAGGGTAKKSIGKAFHLKELGEALKKIGVEYKLVSETDYISGFPSKNPKNWFSKKKFYELINSYKPDVIFVDRQSHFGLESIKAGIPLFVYLRGHFWMEQEWAKKTIYKDPIMKTVINLRAKIAEKVLKKCQGILMTGDYLENVIKEHIPDAKTYHFLEGMDTTRWYPAEGMKLNHPCVGMLHDANWWGKTKEMLTLEEVVESLPDVHFYWAGDGQYKTKILEVLEKFENFHYLGFLDYPDEVRKYLTEIDIYALPTGMDTTPLSCRESMSMKKPIIGTNVGGIPEMIYHQKTGLLVDEGDSQAWIKSIELLLSDKELSKKLGDGARNLVIEKFNWDVLAKRFVEIIESSLGKNMK
;
A
#
# COMPACT_ATOMS: atom_id res chain seq x y z
N MET A 1 2.42 40.20 -2.04
CA MET A 1 1.69 39.02 -1.47
C MET A 1 2.75 38.11 -0.87
N ILE A 2 2.87 38.05 0.46
CA ILE A 2 3.85 37.18 1.13
C ILE A 2 3.26 35.78 1.04
N THR A 3 3.77 34.98 0.11
CA THR A 3 3.43 33.55 0.00
C THR A 3 4.05 32.88 1.23
N PHE A 4 3.26 32.53 2.23
CA PHE A 4 3.73 31.71 3.33
C PHE A 4 4.11 30.35 2.77
N LEU A 5 5.38 30.06 2.73
CA LEU A 5 5.90 28.75 2.33
C LEU A 5 5.52 27.76 3.42
N VAL A 6 4.54 26.89 3.14
CA VAL A 6 4.12 25.85 4.09
C VAL A 6 5.23 24.82 4.24
N LYS A 7 5.57 24.51 5.48
CA LYS A 7 6.58 23.49 5.83
C LYS A 7 5.91 22.21 6.30
N VAL A 8 6.03 21.17 5.52
CA VAL A 8 5.49 19.85 5.82
C VAL A 8 6.61 18.91 6.29
N LEU A 9 6.50 18.38 7.49
CA LEU A 9 7.35 17.29 7.95
C LEU A 9 6.68 15.96 7.64
N ILE A 10 7.23 15.21 6.70
CA ILE A 10 6.78 13.87 6.34
C ILE A 10 7.60 12.86 7.15
N ALA A 11 6.95 12.02 7.95
CA ALA A 11 7.64 11.01 8.73
C ALA A 11 7.20 9.60 8.31
N SER A 12 8.15 8.82 7.80
CA SER A 12 7.93 7.44 7.41
C SER A 12 8.20 6.49 8.57
N GLY A 13 7.27 5.58 8.84
CA GLY A 13 7.50 4.48 9.74
C GLY A 13 8.49 3.51 9.13
N ALA A 14 9.77 3.55 9.52
CA ALA A 14 10.68 2.50 9.14
C ALA A 14 10.12 1.16 9.58
N GLY A 15 9.88 0.28 8.63
CA GLY A 15 9.52 -1.10 8.93
C GLY A 15 10.61 -1.72 9.81
N GLY A 16 10.25 -2.19 10.99
CA GLY A 16 11.12 -2.97 11.85
C GLY A 16 11.42 -4.33 11.23
N GLY A 17 12.07 -4.35 10.10
CA GLY A 17 12.50 -5.55 9.41
C GLY A 17 13.34 -5.15 8.23
N THR A 18 14.45 -5.80 8.05
CA THR A 18 15.48 -5.66 7.03
C THR A 18 15.21 -4.58 5.96
N ALA A 19 16.11 -3.62 5.80
CA ALA A 19 16.02 -2.42 4.97
C ALA A 19 15.44 -2.62 3.55
N LYS A 20 15.44 -3.83 3.01
CA LYS A 20 14.87 -4.20 1.71
C LYS A 20 13.33 -4.15 1.64
N LYS A 21 12.58 -4.40 2.75
CA LYS A 21 11.10 -4.50 2.72
C LYS A 21 10.34 -3.16 2.82
N SER A 22 11.01 -2.05 3.12
CA SER A 22 10.36 -0.72 3.25
C SER A 22 10.65 0.23 2.09
N ILE A 23 11.40 -0.20 1.08
CA ILE A 23 11.88 0.65 -0.02
C ILE A 23 10.71 1.28 -0.77
N GLY A 24 9.68 0.51 -1.13
CA GLY A 24 8.52 1.02 -1.87
C GLY A 24 7.76 2.12 -1.12
N LYS A 25 7.48 1.93 0.17
CA LYS A 25 6.70 2.91 0.96
C LYS A 25 7.44 4.25 1.15
N ALA A 26 8.73 4.21 1.49
CA ALA A 26 9.54 5.41 1.63
C ALA A 26 9.75 6.11 0.28
N PHE A 27 9.83 5.34 -0.79
CA PHE A 27 9.94 5.84 -2.15
C PHE A 27 8.71 6.68 -2.54
N HIS A 28 7.49 6.18 -2.32
CA HIS A 28 6.26 6.92 -2.61
C HIS A 28 6.08 8.18 -1.77
N LEU A 29 6.49 8.17 -0.51
CA LEU A 29 6.48 9.39 0.32
C LEU A 29 7.48 10.43 -0.19
N LYS A 30 8.62 10.00 -0.74
CA LYS A 30 9.55 10.89 -1.42
C LYS A 30 8.94 11.49 -2.69
N GLU A 31 8.26 10.68 -3.50
CA GLU A 31 7.55 11.18 -4.71
C GLU A 31 6.49 12.22 -4.35
N LEU A 32 5.69 11.98 -3.29
CA LEU A 32 4.76 12.99 -2.76
C LEU A 32 5.51 14.28 -2.39
N GLY A 33 6.62 14.16 -1.66
CA GLY A 33 7.42 15.34 -1.27
C GLY A 33 7.93 16.14 -2.48
N GLU A 34 8.44 15.45 -3.51
CA GLU A 34 8.88 16.13 -4.74
C GLU A 34 7.71 16.80 -5.50
N ALA A 35 6.54 16.17 -5.51
CA ALA A 35 5.34 16.78 -6.10
C ALA A 35 4.86 18.01 -5.31
N LEU A 36 4.91 17.95 -3.97
CA LEU A 36 4.62 19.10 -3.11
C LEU A 36 5.60 20.27 -3.37
N LYS A 37 6.88 19.97 -3.53
CA LYS A 37 7.90 20.97 -3.84
C LYS A 37 7.64 21.68 -5.17
N LYS A 38 7.17 20.97 -6.20
CA LYS A 38 6.81 21.57 -7.50
C LYS A 38 5.72 22.64 -7.38
N ILE A 39 4.83 22.52 -6.39
CA ILE A 39 3.74 23.49 -6.15
C ILE A 39 4.06 24.50 -5.04
N GLY A 40 5.34 24.62 -4.64
CA GLY A 40 5.81 25.62 -3.69
C GLY A 40 5.69 25.25 -2.21
N VAL A 41 5.45 23.98 -1.87
CA VAL A 41 5.43 23.48 -0.49
C VAL A 41 6.83 23.02 -0.09
N GLU A 42 7.37 23.54 1.00
CA GLU A 42 8.61 23.05 1.57
C GLU A 42 8.36 21.73 2.31
N TYR A 43 9.14 20.69 2.05
CA TYR A 43 9.00 19.44 2.78
C TYR A 43 10.34 18.91 3.31
N LYS A 44 10.26 18.13 4.38
CA LYS A 44 11.35 17.30 4.90
C LYS A 44 10.86 15.89 5.17
N LEU A 45 11.47 14.90 4.53
CA LEU A 45 11.18 13.49 4.76
C LEU A 45 12.16 12.92 5.79
N VAL A 46 11.64 12.24 6.80
CA VAL A 46 12.43 11.61 7.86
C VAL A 46 11.94 10.19 8.16
N SER A 47 12.83 9.35 8.71
CA SER A 47 12.43 8.09 9.34
C SER A 47 12.07 8.33 10.80
N GLU A 48 10.89 7.92 11.24
CA GLU A 48 10.44 8.09 12.63
C GLU A 48 11.43 7.51 13.64
N THR A 49 12.02 6.37 13.32
CA THR A 49 12.92 5.63 14.23
C THR A 49 14.24 6.33 14.50
N ASP A 50 14.63 7.29 13.66
CA ASP A 50 15.85 8.08 13.87
C ASP A 50 15.66 9.13 14.97
N TYR A 51 14.41 9.51 15.26
CA TYR A 51 14.03 10.57 16.19
C TYR A 51 13.31 10.08 17.43
N ILE A 52 12.46 9.07 17.30
CA ILE A 52 11.77 8.42 18.43
C ILE A 52 11.88 6.91 18.26
N SER A 53 12.48 6.25 19.23
CA SER A 53 12.43 4.80 19.29
C SER A 53 11.00 4.34 19.57
N GLY A 54 10.51 3.37 18.80
CA GLY A 54 9.16 2.82 18.98
C GLY A 54 8.99 2.23 20.38
N PHE A 55 8.26 2.92 21.25
CA PHE A 55 7.84 2.37 22.56
C PHE A 55 6.52 1.60 22.40
N PRO A 56 6.37 0.48 23.08
CA PRO A 56 7.42 -0.29 23.72
C PRO A 56 8.30 -1.01 22.68
N SER A 57 9.62 -0.95 22.86
CA SER A 57 10.60 -1.63 22.02
C SER A 57 11.43 -2.62 22.84
N LYS A 58 12.16 -3.51 22.18
CA LYS A 58 13.06 -4.47 22.86
C LYS A 58 14.18 -3.80 23.66
N ASN A 59 14.51 -2.54 23.37
CA ASN A 59 15.56 -1.80 24.08
C ASN A 59 14.94 -0.72 25.00
N PRO A 60 14.84 -0.97 26.31
CA PRO A 60 14.26 -0.04 27.27
C PRO A 60 14.99 1.30 27.36
N LYS A 61 16.31 1.34 27.10
CA LYS A 61 17.13 2.56 27.18
C LYS A 61 16.62 3.67 26.24
N ASN A 62 15.93 3.30 25.16
CA ASN A 62 15.45 4.24 24.17
C ASN A 62 13.97 4.66 24.36
N TRP A 63 13.24 4.04 25.29
CA TRP A 63 11.78 4.21 25.41
C TRP A 63 11.32 5.63 25.67
N PHE A 64 12.11 6.44 26.33
CA PHE A 64 11.72 7.78 26.78
C PHE A 64 12.54 8.89 26.14
N SER A 65 13.47 8.57 25.26
CA SER A 65 14.29 9.58 24.61
C SER A 65 13.49 10.29 23.51
N LYS A 66 13.20 11.57 23.72
CA LYS A 66 12.47 12.45 22.78
C LYS A 66 13.33 13.64 22.36
N LYS A 67 14.58 13.71 22.83
CA LYS A 67 15.45 14.85 22.58
C LYS A 67 15.59 15.15 21.09
N LYS A 68 15.93 14.13 20.30
CA LYS A 68 16.07 14.29 18.83
C LYS A 68 14.80 14.76 18.15
N PHE A 69 13.62 14.31 18.62
CA PHE A 69 12.34 14.77 18.07
C PHE A 69 12.16 16.27 18.30
N TYR A 70 12.34 16.76 19.52
CA TYR A 70 12.19 18.18 19.81
C TYR A 70 13.28 19.04 19.15
N GLU A 71 14.50 18.54 19.00
CA GLU A 71 15.55 19.18 18.21
C GLU A 71 15.13 19.34 16.73
N LEU A 72 14.54 18.27 16.14
CA LEU A 72 13.99 18.33 14.77
C LEU A 72 12.88 19.38 14.67
N ILE A 73 11.88 19.35 15.56
CA ILE A 73 10.76 20.28 15.53
C ILE A 73 11.24 21.73 15.69
N ASN A 74 12.13 21.99 16.65
CA ASN A 74 12.65 23.32 16.92
C ASN A 74 13.52 23.88 15.78
N SER A 75 14.26 23.01 15.09
CA SER A 75 15.13 23.42 13.98
C SER A 75 14.37 23.58 12.67
N TYR A 76 13.45 22.68 12.35
CA TYR A 76 12.69 22.71 11.08
C TYR A 76 11.45 23.59 11.16
N LYS A 77 10.78 23.64 12.33
CA LYS A 77 9.55 24.40 12.59
C LYS A 77 8.44 24.08 11.56
N PRO A 78 7.99 22.82 11.50
CA PRO A 78 6.95 22.45 10.56
C PRO A 78 5.60 23.08 10.91
N ASP A 79 4.85 23.51 9.91
CA ASP A 79 3.46 23.96 10.06
C ASP A 79 2.51 22.77 10.21
N VAL A 80 2.86 21.64 9.58
CA VAL A 80 2.09 20.39 9.55
C VAL A 80 3.02 19.19 9.60
N ILE A 81 2.58 18.14 10.30
CA ILE A 81 3.24 16.84 10.28
C ILE A 81 2.32 15.83 9.61
N PHE A 82 2.87 15.09 8.65
CA PHE A 82 2.22 14.00 7.95
C PHE A 82 2.96 12.70 8.21
N VAL A 83 2.26 11.69 8.71
CA VAL A 83 2.85 10.39 9.09
C VAL A 83 2.14 9.25 8.36
N ASP A 84 2.89 8.25 7.91
CA ASP A 84 2.35 7.02 7.33
C ASP A 84 2.09 5.93 8.39
N ARG A 85 2.21 6.30 9.66
CA ARG A 85 1.97 5.44 10.83
C ARG A 85 1.39 6.19 12.00
N GLN A 86 0.51 5.53 12.71
CA GLN A 86 -0.06 5.98 13.98
C GLN A 86 0.86 5.54 15.15
N SER A 87 1.99 6.19 15.29
CA SER A 87 3.08 5.80 16.19
C SER A 87 3.31 6.79 17.34
N HIS A 88 4.35 6.55 18.10
CA HIS A 88 4.85 7.50 19.12
C HIS A 88 5.28 8.84 18.52
N PHE A 89 5.79 8.85 17.29
CA PHE A 89 6.14 10.09 16.61
C PHE A 89 4.88 10.98 16.45
N GLY A 90 3.77 10.39 15.97
CA GLY A 90 2.50 11.10 15.90
C GLY A 90 1.98 11.56 17.27
N LEU A 91 2.12 10.73 18.32
CA LEU A 91 1.71 11.11 19.67
C LEU A 91 2.50 12.32 20.20
N GLU A 92 3.80 12.36 19.99
CA GLU A 92 4.62 13.51 20.41
C GLU A 92 4.35 14.74 19.54
N SER A 93 4.04 14.57 18.26
CA SER A 93 3.60 15.67 17.39
C SER A 93 2.34 16.37 17.92
N ILE A 94 1.34 15.57 18.35
CA ILE A 94 0.13 16.11 19.01
C ILE A 94 0.47 16.85 20.30
N LYS A 95 1.38 16.32 21.13
CA LYS A 95 1.80 16.97 22.38
C LYS A 95 2.57 18.26 22.14
N ALA A 96 3.31 18.34 21.03
CA ALA A 96 4.02 19.55 20.61
C ALA A 96 3.07 20.62 20.05
N GLY A 97 1.77 20.33 19.93
CA GLY A 97 0.76 21.27 19.42
C GLY A 97 0.82 21.47 17.92
N ILE A 98 1.48 20.59 17.17
CA ILE A 98 1.61 20.70 15.71
C ILE A 98 0.48 19.90 15.07
N PRO A 99 -0.27 20.46 14.08
CA PRO A 99 -1.29 19.77 13.34
C PRO A 99 -0.75 18.47 12.73
N LEU A 100 -1.35 17.32 13.08
CA LEU A 100 -0.94 16.01 12.64
C LEU A 100 -1.97 15.40 11.71
N PHE A 101 -1.53 14.98 10.53
CA PHE A 101 -2.31 14.15 9.60
C PHE A 101 -1.71 12.75 9.54
N VAL A 102 -2.56 11.74 9.64
CA VAL A 102 -2.17 10.33 9.61
C VAL A 102 -2.63 9.71 8.32
N TYR A 103 -1.73 9.10 7.58
CA TYR A 103 -2.07 8.33 6.39
C TYR A 103 -2.31 6.87 6.75
N LEU A 104 -3.56 6.45 6.73
CA LEU A 104 -3.97 5.08 6.99
C LEU A 104 -4.21 4.35 5.66
N ARG A 105 -3.31 3.41 5.32
CA ARG A 105 -3.30 2.69 4.03
C ARG A 105 -3.74 1.24 4.12
N GLY A 106 -4.06 0.74 5.31
CA GLY A 106 -4.44 -0.64 5.54
C GLY A 106 -5.44 -0.77 6.67
N HIS A 107 -6.06 -1.93 6.76
CA HIS A 107 -7.01 -2.24 7.82
C HIS A 107 -6.29 -2.51 9.15
N PHE A 108 -5.86 -1.42 9.81
CA PHE A 108 -5.02 -1.44 11.01
C PHE A 108 -5.51 -2.45 12.08
N TRP A 109 -6.79 -2.44 12.41
CA TRP A 109 -7.35 -3.31 13.46
C TRP A 109 -7.27 -4.79 13.10
N MET A 110 -7.62 -5.15 11.87
CA MET A 110 -7.51 -6.53 11.37
C MET A 110 -6.03 -6.98 11.30
N GLU A 111 -5.14 -6.13 10.82
CA GLU A 111 -3.70 -6.42 10.79
C GLU A 111 -3.13 -6.65 12.20
N GLN A 112 -3.62 -5.91 13.22
CA GLN A 112 -3.23 -6.13 14.62
C GLN A 112 -3.67 -7.51 15.11
N GLU A 113 -4.90 -7.93 14.81
CA GLU A 113 -5.39 -9.26 15.20
C GLU A 113 -4.61 -10.39 14.49
N TRP A 114 -4.30 -10.21 13.22
CA TRP A 114 -3.45 -11.16 12.51
C TRP A 114 -2.04 -11.21 13.08
N ALA A 115 -1.46 -10.08 13.43
CA ALA A 115 -0.13 -10.00 14.02
C ALA A 115 -0.05 -10.75 15.37
N LYS A 116 -1.09 -10.66 16.20
CA LYS A 116 -1.19 -11.42 17.47
C LYS A 116 -1.25 -12.93 17.24
N LYS A 117 -1.85 -13.36 16.15
CA LYS A 117 -1.98 -14.79 15.80
C LYS A 117 -0.75 -15.35 15.08
N THR A 118 0.12 -14.50 14.56
CA THR A 118 1.22 -14.87 13.67
C THR A 118 2.60 -14.47 14.20
N ILE A 119 2.89 -13.18 14.21
CA ILE A 119 4.22 -12.64 14.51
C ILE A 119 4.45 -12.51 16.03
N TYR A 120 3.42 -12.09 16.77
CA TYR A 120 3.49 -11.80 18.19
C TYR A 120 2.73 -12.83 19.03
N LYS A 121 3.14 -14.11 18.89
CA LYS A 121 2.44 -15.24 19.56
C LYS A 121 2.71 -15.33 21.05
N ASP A 122 3.91 -14.93 21.50
CA ASP A 122 4.27 -15.01 22.91
C ASP A 122 3.55 -13.93 23.77
N PRO A 123 3.29 -14.19 25.07
CA PRO A 123 2.52 -13.29 25.92
C PRO A 123 3.15 -11.89 26.07
N ILE A 124 4.48 -11.80 26.11
CA ILE A 124 5.19 -10.52 26.23
C ILE A 124 4.97 -9.69 24.99
N MET A 125 5.14 -10.30 23.80
CA MET A 125 4.96 -9.59 22.54
C MET A 125 3.49 -9.26 22.28
N LYS A 126 2.52 -10.07 22.74
CA LYS A 126 1.10 -9.70 22.73
C LYS A 126 0.83 -8.46 23.58
N THR A 127 1.45 -8.36 24.73
CA THR A 127 1.35 -7.15 25.58
C THR A 127 1.94 -5.94 24.88
N VAL A 128 3.12 -6.08 24.27
CA VAL A 128 3.78 -5.01 23.51
C VAL A 128 2.90 -4.50 22.37
N ILE A 129 2.30 -5.41 21.59
CA ILE A 129 1.45 -4.99 20.46
C ILE A 129 0.15 -4.33 20.93
N ASN A 130 -0.43 -4.79 22.04
CA ASN A 130 -1.60 -4.15 22.64
C ASN A 130 -1.29 -2.72 23.15
N LEU A 131 -0.12 -2.49 23.74
CA LEU A 131 0.30 -1.15 24.14
C LEU A 131 0.52 -0.24 22.92
N ARG A 132 1.10 -0.77 21.83
CA ARG A 132 1.24 -0.03 20.57
C ARG A 132 -0.11 0.29 19.96
N ALA A 133 -1.08 -0.64 19.98
CA ALA A 133 -2.43 -0.41 19.52
C ALA A 133 -3.12 0.73 20.27
N LYS A 134 -3.01 0.78 21.61
CA LYS A 134 -3.55 1.88 22.42
C LYS A 134 -2.92 3.24 22.06
N ILE A 135 -1.64 3.27 21.72
CA ILE A 135 -0.98 4.50 21.27
C ILE A 135 -1.52 4.91 19.90
N ALA A 136 -1.63 3.96 18.99
CA ALA A 136 -2.16 4.18 17.65
C ALA A 136 -3.58 4.73 17.69
N GLU A 137 -4.48 4.12 18.47
CA GLU A 137 -5.84 4.61 18.65
C GLU A 137 -5.89 6.02 19.25
N LYS A 138 -5.01 6.32 20.21
CA LYS A 138 -4.91 7.66 20.78
C LYS A 138 -4.46 8.69 19.74
N VAL A 139 -3.54 8.32 18.85
CA VAL A 139 -3.10 9.17 17.73
C VAL A 139 -4.25 9.39 16.76
N LEU A 140 -4.92 8.31 16.32
CA LEU A 140 -6.05 8.39 15.38
C LEU A 140 -7.21 9.23 15.92
N LYS A 141 -7.53 9.13 17.22
CA LYS A 141 -8.60 9.92 17.87
C LYS A 141 -8.26 11.40 18.04
N LYS A 142 -6.97 11.76 18.05
CA LYS A 142 -6.51 13.12 18.38
C LYS A 142 -5.82 13.85 17.23
N CYS A 143 -5.55 13.18 16.12
CA CYS A 143 -4.97 13.83 14.95
C CYS A 143 -5.95 14.85 14.33
N GLN A 144 -5.40 15.76 13.55
CA GLN A 144 -6.18 16.78 12.82
C GLN A 144 -7.02 16.15 11.71
N GLY A 145 -6.54 15.06 11.11
CA GLY A 145 -7.25 14.30 10.10
C GLY A 145 -6.60 12.98 9.77
N ILE A 146 -7.39 12.02 9.32
CA ILE A 146 -6.96 10.73 8.81
C ILE A 146 -7.15 10.75 7.30
N LEU A 147 -6.04 10.65 6.56
CA LEU A 147 -6.08 10.45 5.12
C LEU A 147 -6.19 8.94 4.85
N MET A 148 -7.06 8.55 3.94
CA MET A 148 -7.31 7.12 3.63
C MET A 148 -7.66 6.95 2.15
N THR A 149 -7.59 5.71 1.67
CA THR A 149 -7.56 5.44 0.23
C THR A 149 -8.92 5.22 -0.41
N GLY A 150 -9.99 5.06 0.35
CA GLY A 150 -11.33 4.82 -0.22
C GLY A 150 -12.42 4.57 0.82
N ASP A 151 -13.65 4.37 0.36
CA ASP A 151 -14.86 4.22 1.17
C ASP A 151 -14.79 3.00 2.11
N TYR A 152 -14.23 1.89 1.63
CA TYR A 152 -14.01 0.70 2.46
C TYR A 152 -13.25 1.05 3.74
N LEU A 153 -12.14 1.74 3.60
CA LEU A 153 -11.30 2.08 4.74
C LEU A 153 -11.92 3.19 5.59
N GLU A 154 -12.68 4.12 4.99
CA GLU A 154 -13.47 5.10 5.74
C GLU A 154 -14.49 4.44 6.64
N ASN A 155 -15.25 3.47 6.12
CA ASN A 155 -16.24 2.71 6.90
C ASN A 155 -15.57 1.99 8.08
N VAL A 156 -14.45 1.32 7.85
CA VAL A 156 -13.65 0.69 8.91
C VAL A 156 -13.19 1.70 9.97
N ILE A 157 -12.73 2.88 9.57
CA ILE A 157 -12.32 3.93 10.52
C ILE A 157 -13.52 4.41 11.33
N LYS A 158 -14.65 4.67 10.70
CA LYS A 158 -15.86 5.17 11.35
C LYS A 158 -16.48 4.14 12.31
N GLU A 159 -16.38 2.85 12.00
CA GLU A 159 -16.78 1.78 12.91
C GLU A 159 -16.00 1.81 14.23
N HIS A 160 -14.69 2.08 14.20
CA HIS A 160 -13.84 2.10 15.38
C HIS A 160 -13.72 3.49 16.03
N ILE A 161 -13.85 4.55 15.25
CA ILE A 161 -13.72 5.95 15.68
C ILE A 161 -14.80 6.78 14.96
N PRO A 162 -16.06 6.78 15.43
CA PRO A 162 -17.18 7.44 14.74
C PRO A 162 -16.94 8.92 14.41
N ASP A 163 -16.29 9.65 15.31
CA ASP A 163 -16.05 11.09 15.19
C ASP A 163 -14.73 11.43 14.45
N ALA A 164 -14.05 10.44 13.84
CA ALA A 164 -12.82 10.70 13.11
C ALA A 164 -13.04 11.64 11.93
N LYS A 165 -12.18 12.64 11.78
CA LYS A 165 -12.12 13.48 10.56
C LYS A 165 -11.35 12.72 9.49
N THR A 166 -12.05 12.27 8.46
CA THR A 166 -11.51 11.46 7.37
C THR A 166 -11.46 12.25 6.07
N TYR A 167 -10.43 11.96 5.26
CA TYR A 167 -10.23 12.59 3.96
C TYR A 167 -9.75 11.55 2.95
N HIS A 168 -10.44 11.46 1.81
CA HIS A 168 -10.00 10.61 0.71
C HIS A 168 -8.71 11.16 0.12
N PHE A 169 -7.67 10.35 0.18
CA PHE A 169 -6.36 10.65 -0.36
C PHE A 169 -5.72 9.38 -0.90
N LEU A 170 -5.67 9.26 -2.21
CA LEU A 170 -5.10 8.10 -2.89
C LEU A 170 -3.57 8.11 -2.77
N GLU A 171 -2.94 6.95 -2.96
CA GLU A 171 -1.50 6.87 -3.07
C GLU A 171 -1.09 7.02 -4.54
N GLY A 172 -0.20 7.95 -4.80
CA GLY A 172 0.17 8.32 -6.16
C GLY A 172 1.11 7.33 -6.83
N MET A 173 1.27 7.53 -8.13
CA MET A 173 2.16 6.76 -8.99
C MET A 173 2.88 7.71 -9.95
N ASP A 174 4.19 7.51 -10.14
CA ASP A 174 4.94 8.19 -11.18
C ASP A 174 4.73 7.49 -12.53
N THR A 175 3.75 7.97 -13.29
CA THR A 175 3.38 7.39 -14.58
C THR A 175 4.45 7.59 -15.66
N THR A 176 5.48 8.42 -15.42
CA THR A 176 6.61 8.61 -16.33
C THR A 176 7.66 7.50 -16.17
N ARG A 177 7.74 6.92 -14.98
CA ARG A 177 8.59 5.77 -14.67
C ARG A 177 7.88 4.44 -14.95
N TRP A 178 6.61 4.36 -14.58
CA TRP A 178 5.79 3.15 -14.73
C TRP A 178 5.10 3.14 -16.09
N TYR A 179 5.79 2.58 -17.07
CA TYR A 179 5.30 2.34 -18.43
C TYR A 179 5.93 1.06 -18.99
N PRO A 180 5.25 0.36 -19.93
CA PRO A 180 5.81 -0.82 -20.59
C PRO A 180 7.14 -0.51 -21.29
N ALA A 181 8.15 -1.32 -21.03
CA ALA A 181 9.49 -1.18 -21.59
C ALA A 181 10.03 -2.57 -21.97
N GLU A 182 11.33 -2.82 -21.81
CA GLU A 182 11.90 -4.15 -21.94
C GLU A 182 11.39 -5.09 -20.85
N GLY A 183 10.80 -6.24 -21.24
CA GLY A 183 10.33 -7.29 -20.34
C GLY A 183 11.45 -8.25 -19.92
N MET A 184 11.10 -9.19 -19.03
CA MET A 184 11.95 -10.35 -18.76
C MET A 184 11.51 -11.53 -19.66
N LYS A 185 12.35 -12.58 -19.71
CA LYS A 185 12.01 -13.77 -20.50
C LYS A 185 11.06 -14.67 -19.69
N LEU A 186 9.81 -14.76 -20.11
CA LEU A 186 8.81 -15.67 -19.58
C LEU A 186 8.22 -16.53 -20.70
N ASN A 187 7.63 -17.66 -20.38
CA ASN A 187 6.85 -18.46 -21.31
C ASN A 187 5.42 -17.91 -21.38
N HIS A 188 4.80 -17.96 -22.55
CA HIS A 188 3.47 -17.44 -22.84
C HIS A 188 2.53 -18.53 -23.39
N PRO A 189 1.21 -18.38 -23.19
CA PRO A 189 0.55 -17.29 -22.46
C PRO A 189 0.82 -17.37 -20.96
N CYS A 190 0.83 -16.21 -20.28
CA CYS A 190 1.13 -16.23 -18.85
C CYS A 190 0.30 -15.27 -18.00
N VAL A 191 0.09 -15.71 -16.75
CA VAL A 191 -0.56 -14.96 -15.67
C VAL A 191 0.47 -14.65 -14.59
N GLY A 192 0.61 -13.38 -14.23
CA GLY A 192 1.56 -12.95 -13.23
C GLY A 192 0.90 -12.51 -11.93
N MET A 193 1.50 -12.87 -10.81
CA MET A 193 1.13 -12.46 -9.46
C MET A 193 2.30 -11.74 -8.80
N LEU A 194 2.05 -10.56 -8.23
CA LEU A 194 3.03 -9.82 -7.45
C LEU A 194 2.44 -9.59 -6.06
N HIS A 195 2.71 -10.50 -5.14
CA HIS A 195 2.01 -10.58 -3.86
C HIS A 195 2.93 -11.09 -2.75
N ASP A 196 2.98 -10.39 -1.60
CA ASP A 196 3.69 -10.90 -0.44
C ASP A 196 2.86 -11.92 0.34
N ALA A 197 3.51 -12.91 0.93
CA ALA A 197 2.90 -13.97 1.73
C ALA A 197 3.12 -13.74 3.24
N ASN A 198 2.97 -12.52 3.73
CA ASN A 198 3.20 -12.17 5.14
C ASN A 198 1.95 -12.29 6.02
N TRP A 199 0.76 -12.19 5.45
CA TRP A 199 -0.52 -12.20 6.16
C TRP A 199 -1.41 -13.33 5.66
N TRP A 200 -1.65 -14.34 6.48
CA TRP A 200 -2.46 -15.51 6.07
C TRP A 200 -3.83 -15.12 5.54
N GLY A 201 -4.50 -14.14 6.17
CA GLY A 201 -5.80 -13.65 5.71
C GLY A 201 -5.80 -13.10 4.28
N LYS A 202 -4.67 -12.57 3.79
CA LYS A 202 -4.48 -12.19 2.39
C LYS A 202 -4.06 -13.38 1.54
N THR A 203 -3.02 -14.07 1.98
CA THR A 203 -2.30 -15.10 1.22
C THR A 203 -3.12 -16.36 0.94
N LYS A 204 -4.04 -16.73 1.85
CA LYS A 204 -4.85 -17.96 1.72
C LYS A 204 -5.61 -18.05 0.40
N GLU A 205 -6.01 -16.89 -0.17
CA GLU A 205 -6.76 -16.82 -1.42
C GLU A 205 -5.94 -17.30 -2.63
N MET A 206 -4.62 -17.30 -2.54
CA MET A 206 -3.75 -17.90 -3.55
C MET A 206 -3.98 -19.43 -3.69
N LEU A 207 -4.53 -20.10 -2.67
CA LEU A 207 -4.84 -21.53 -2.74
C LEU A 207 -6.02 -21.83 -3.68
N THR A 208 -6.90 -20.85 -3.95
CA THR A 208 -7.96 -20.97 -4.96
C THR A 208 -7.38 -21.22 -6.35
N LEU A 209 -6.12 -20.81 -6.57
CA LEU A 209 -5.44 -21.04 -7.84
C LEU A 209 -5.00 -22.49 -8.07
N GLU A 210 -5.11 -23.39 -7.09
CA GLU A 210 -4.78 -24.82 -7.29
C GLU A 210 -5.59 -25.42 -8.45
N GLU A 211 -6.91 -25.30 -8.40
CA GLU A 211 -7.80 -25.78 -9.45
C GLU A 211 -7.60 -24.99 -10.76
N VAL A 212 -7.29 -23.70 -10.67
CA VAL A 212 -7.07 -22.84 -11.85
C VAL A 212 -5.83 -23.26 -12.62
N VAL A 213 -4.70 -23.48 -11.92
CA VAL A 213 -3.43 -23.91 -12.52
C VAL A 213 -3.57 -25.30 -13.14
N GLU A 214 -4.25 -26.22 -12.44
CA GLU A 214 -4.53 -27.58 -12.94
C GLU A 214 -5.40 -27.56 -14.20
N SER A 215 -6.43 -26.72 -14.24
CA SER A 215 -7.39 -26.63 -15.36
C SER A 215 -6.82 -25.93 -16.60
N LEU A 216 -5.74 -25.18 -16.48
CA LEU A 216 -5.14 -24.40 -17.56
C LEU A 216 -3.66 -24.81 -17.80
N PRO A 217 -3.39 -26.06 -18.22
CA PRO A 217 -2.02 -26.59 -18.31
C PRO A 217 -1.14 -25.88 -19.36
N ASP A 218 -1.74 -25.24 -20.36
CA ASP A 218 -1.05 -24.50 -21.41
C ASP A 218 -0.79 -23.02 -21.02
N VAL A 219 -1.22 -22.59 -19.83
CA VAL A 219 -1.00 -21.22 -19.32
C VAL A 219 0.06 -21.27 -18.20
N HIS A 220 1.08 -20.44 -18.31
CA HIS A 220 2.12 -20.35 -17.30
C HIS A 220 1.74 -19.35 -16.19
N PHE A 221 1.90 -19.76 -14.95
CA PHE A 221 1.59 -18.94 -13.79
C PHE A 221 2.88 -18.56 -13.06
N TYR A 222 3.15 -17.25 -12.97
CA TYR A 222 4.36 -16.75 -12.33
C TYR A 222 4.03 -16.01 -11.04
N TRP A 223 4.61 -16.44 -9.93
CA TRP A 223 4.48 -15.74 -8.67
C TRP A 223 5.80 -15.07 -8.27
N ALA A 224 5.78 -13.73 -8.18
CA ALA A 224 6.84 -12.93 -7.60
C ALA A 224 6.41 -12.43 -6.21
N GLY A 225 7.20 -12.73 -5.18
CA GLY A 225 6.93 -12.37 -3.79
C GLY A 225 7.67 -13.24 -2.81
N ASP A 226 7.55 -12.93 -1.52
CA ASP A 226 8.12 -13.72 -0.44
C ASP A 226 7.31 -13.49 0.84
N GLY A 227 7.52 -14.28 1.88
CA GLY A 227 6.86 -14.11 3.16
C GLY A 227 6.80 -15.37 3.98
N GLN A 228 6.34 -15.22 5.23
CA GLN A 228 6.33 -16.34 6.18
C GLN A 228 5.39 -17.49 5.79
N TYR A 229 4.43 -17.26 4.91
CA TYR A 229 3.47 -18.27 4.42
C TYR A 229 3.82 -18.82 3.04
N LYS A 230 4.97 -18.42 2.47
CA LYS A 230 5.45 -18.88 1.17
C LYS A 230 5.40 -20.40 1.04
N THR A 231 5.98 -21.11 1.99
CA THR A 231 6.05 -22.58 1.97
C THR A 231 4.67 -23.22 1.83
N LYS A 232 3.65 -22.70 2.52
CA LYS A 232 2.28 -23.24 2.41
C LYS A 232 1.68 -23.07 1.02
N ILE A 233 2.05 -22.04 0.29
CA ILE A 233 1.58 -21.82 -1.09
C ILE A 233 2.35 -22.73 -2.04
N LEU A 234 3.68 -22.81 -1.90
CA LEU A 234 4.51 -23.64 -2.74
C LEU A 234 4.19 -25.15 -2.59
N GLU A 235 3.93 -25.64 -1.36
CA GLU A 235 3.50 -27.02 -1.11
C GLU A 235 2.27 -27.43 -1.96
N VAL A 236 1.42 -26.46 -2.33
CA VAL A 236 0.21 -26.71 -3.11
C VAL A 236 0.42 -26.47 -4.61
N LEU A 237 1.08 -25.38 -4.97
CA LEU A 237 1.14 -24.90 -6.37
C LEU A 237 2.40 -25.39 -7.12
N GLU A 238 3.52 -25.63 -6.45
CA GLU A 238 4.79 -25.97 -7.09
C GLU A 238 4.81 -27.40 -7.71
N LYS A 239 3.78 -28.21 -7.40
CA LYS A 239 3.59 -29.53 -8.01
C LYS A 239 3.18 -29.48 -9.50
N PHE A 240 2.70 -28.32 -9.98
CA PHE A 240 2.27 -28.12 -11.35
C PHE A 240 3.43 -27.58 -12.20
N GLU A 241 3.72 -28.20 -13.34
CA GLU A 241 4.82 -27.81 -14.23
C GLU A 241 4.67 -26.41 -14.82
N ASN A 242 3.44 -25.91 -14.93
CA ASN A 242 3.11 -24.58 -15.44
C ASN A 242 3.07 -23.50 -14.34
N PHE A 243 3.38 -23.82 -13.08
CA PHE A 243 3.53 -22.84 -12.01
C PHE A 243 5.01 -22.54 -11.73
N HIS A 244 5.37 -21.26 -11.66
CA HIS A 244 6.75 -20.81 -11.53
C HIS A 244 6.89 -19.81 -10.39
N TYR A 245 7.70 -20.12 -9.38
CA TYR A 245 8.04 -19.21 -8.30
C TYR A 245 9.31 -18.42 -8.62
N LEU A 246 9.20 -17.10 -8.71
CA LEU A 246 10.33 -16.20 -9.05
C LEU A 246 11.05 -15.65 -7.82
N GLY A 247 10.46 -15.78 -6.63
CA GLY A 247 11.02 -15.17 -5.43
C GLY A 247 10.81 -13.67 -5.38
N PHE A 248 11.70 -12.99 -4.64
CA PHE A 248 11.67 -11.53 -4.50
C PHE A 248 12.33 -10.88 -5.73
N LEU A 249 11.65 -9.89 -6.30
CA LEU A 249 12.18 -9.06 -7.39
C LEU A 249 12.70 -7.73 -6.85
N ASP A 250 13.84 -7.27 -7.36
CA ASP A 250 14.41 -5.98 -6.98
C ASP A 250 13.54 -4.83 -7.50
N TYR A 251 13.17 -3.95 -6.56
CA TYR A 251 12.30 -2.82 -6.82
C TYR A 251 13.08 -1.57 -7.18
N PRO A 252 12.67 -0.78 -8.17
CA PRO A 252 11.48 -0.95 -9.02
C PRO A 252 11.75 -1.68 -10.35
N ASP A 253 13.00 -1.90 -10.74
CA ASP A 253 13.37 -2.23 -12.11
C ASP A 253 13.01 -3.65 -12.51
N GLU A 254 13.27 -4.67 -11.67
CA GLU A 254 12.86 -6.04 -11.98
C GLU A 254 11.33 -6.20 -11.93
N VAL A 255 10.66 -5.52 -10.98
CA VAL A 255 9.19 -5.50 -10.92
C VAL A 255 8.61 -4.92 -12.20
N ARG A 256 9.19 -3.83 -12.72
CA ARG A 256 8.74 -3.24 -13.98
C ARG A 256 8.95 -4.17 -15.17
N LYS A 257 10.11 -4.84 -15.27
CA LYS A 257 10.38 -5.84 -16.33
C LYS A 257 9.39 -7.00 -16.26
N TYR A 258 9.15 -7.51 -15.05
CA TYR A 258 8.16 -8.56 -14.82
C TYR A 258 6.76 -8.15 -15.27
N LEU A 259 6.28 -7.01 -14.79
CA LEU A 259 4.97 -6.49 -15.15
C LEU A 259 4.87 -6.08 -16.63
N THR A 260 5.99 -5.76 -17.29
CA THR A 260 6.00 -5.56 -18.75
C THR A 260 5.72 -6.85 -19.48
N GLU A 261 6.27 -7.97 -19.02
CA GLU A 261 6.23 -9.24 -19.74
C GLU A 261 4.92 -9.98 -19.57
N ILE A 262 4.37 -10.09 -18.36
CA ILE A 262 3.14 -10.88 -18.15
C ILE A 262 2.00 -10.45 -19.07
N ASP A 263 1.12 -11.42 -19.46
CA ASP A 263 -0.07 -11.13 -20.28
C ASP A 263 -1.24 -10.62 -19.43
N ILE A 264 -1.46 -11.22 -18.25
CA ILE A 264 -2.53 -10.89 -17.31
C ILE A 264 -1.92 -10.73 -15.92
N TYR A 265 -2.35 -9.70 -15.17
CA TYR A 265 -2.05 -9.57 -13.76
C TYR A 265 -3.18 -10.17 -12.92
N ALA A 266 -2.87 -11.13 -12.05
CA ALA A 266 -3.79 -11.73 -11.11
C ALA A 266 -3.50 -11.26 -9.67
N LEU A 267 -4.55 -10.86 -8.96
CA LEU A 267 -4.51 -10.43 -7.56
C LEU A 267 -5.42 -11.32 -6.70
N PRO A 268 -5.04 -12.56 -6.42
CA PRO A 268 -5.77 -13.46 -5.53
C PRO A 268 -5.48 -13.08 -4.06
N THR A 269 -6.37 -12.30 -3.46
CA THR A 269 -6.20 -11.84 -2.08
C THR A 269 -7.48 -11.98 -1.28
N GLY A 270 -7.39 -12.51 -0.06
CA GLY A 270 -8.55 -12.63 0.84
C GLY A 270 -8.92 -11.31 1.54
N MET A 271 -8.11 -10.26 1.44
CA MET A 271 -8.39 -8.89 1.86
C MET A 271 -7.27 -7.96 1.39
N ASP A 272 -7.63 -6.86 0.79
CA ASP A 272 -6.71 -5.74 0.60
C ASP A 272 -7.48 -4.41 0.57
N THR A 273 -6.75 -3.30 0.63
CA THR A 273 -7.31 -1.96 0.47
C THR A 273 -7.01 -1.41 -0.92
N THR A 274 -5.80 -0.88 -1.12
CA THR A 274 -5.33 -0.34 -2.39
C THR A 274 -3.90 -0.82 -2.63
N PRO A 275 -3.71 -2.09 -3.03
CA PRO A 275 -2.38 -2.67 -3.18
C PRO A 275 -1.55 -1.93 -4.23
N LEU A 276 -0.29 -1.70 -3.88
CA LEU A 276 0.66 -1.01 -4.76
C LEU A 276 0.85 -1.78 -6.08
N SER A 277 1.00 -3.10 -5.99
CA SER A 277 1.19 -3.96 -7.16
C SER A 277 0.05 -3.89 -8.18
N CYS A 278 -1.18 -3.63 -7.72
CA CYS A 278 -2.32 -3.39 -8.62
C CYS A 278 -2.12 -2.08 -9.41
N ARG A 279 -1.75 -0.97 -8.75
CA ARG A 279 -1.48 0.30 -9.44
C ARG A 279 -0.30 0.21 -10.40
N GLU A 280 0.75 -0.52 -10.01
CA GLU A 280 1.90 -0.80 -10.86
C GLU A 280 1.45 -1.54 -12.13
N SER A 281 0.66 -2.60 -11.99
CA SER A 281 0.11 -3.36 -13.12
C SER A 281 -0.81 -2.53 -14.00
N MET A 282 -1.68 -1.71 -13.41
CA MET A 282 -2.52 -0.74 -14.13
C MET A 282 -1.67 0.23 -14.94
N SER A 283 -0.58 0.75 -14.35
CA SER A 283 0.36 1.66 -15.02
C SER A 283 1.05 1.00 -16.21
N MET A 284 1.27 -0.32 -16.14
CA MET A 284 1.88 -1.13 -17.19
C MET A 284 0.87 -1.62 -18.23
N LYS A 285 -0.38 -1.11 -18.22
CA LYS A 285 -1.47 -1.48 -19.14
C LYS A 285 -1.85 -2.96 -19.09
N LYS A 286 -1.66 -3.62 -17.95
CA LYS A 286 -2.05 -5.03 -17.85
C LYS A 286 -3.55 -5.17 -17.61
N PRO A 287 -4.22 -6.10 -18.32
CA PRO A 287 -5.56 -6.52 -17.92
C PRO A 287 -5.44 -7.19 -16.55
N ILE A 288 -6.34 -6.85 -15.62
CA ILE A 288 -6.26 -7.28 -14.22
C ILE A 288 -7.47 -8.14 -13.90
N ILE A 289 -7.22 -9.24 -13.18
CA ILE A 289 -8.25 -10.00 -12.48
C ILE A 289 -7.96 -9.88 -10.99
N GLY A 290 -8.90 -9.43 -10.20
CA GLY A 290 -8.75 -9.28 -8.75
C GLY A 290 -9.90 -9.87 -7.98
N THR A 291 -9.65 -10.33 -6.76
CA THR A 291 -10.70 -10.81 -5.85
C THR A 291 -11.58 -9.64 -5.40
N ASN A 292 -12.89 -9.83 -5.41
CA ASN A 292 -13.90 -8.84 -5.03
C ASN A 292 -14.00 -8.70 -3.50
N VAL A 293 -12.95 -8.18 -2.86
CA VAL A 293 -12.85 -8.05 -1.40
C VAL A 293 -12.28 -6.69 -0.99
N GLY A 294 -12.66 -6.22 0.19
CA GLY A 294 -12.11 -5.01 0.80
C GLY A 294 -12.24 -3.78 -0.11
N GLY A 295 -11.13 -3.09 -0.34
CA GLY A 295 -11.06 -1.91 -1.23
C GLY A 295 -10.72 -2.23 -2.69
N ILE A 296 -10.58 -3.51 -3.08
CA ILE A 296 -10.23 -3.89 -4.46
C ILE A 296 -11.27 -3.37 -5.47
N PRO A 297 -12.60 -3.45 -5.23
CA PRO A 297 -13.62 -2.91 -6.14
C PRO A 297 -13.54 -1.38 -6.34
N GLU A 298 -12.87 -0.67 -5.46
CA GLU A 298 -12.66 0.78 -5.58
C GLU A 298 -11.49 1.13 -6.53
N MET A 299 -10.64 0.15 -6.81
CA MET A 299 -9.52 0.26 -7.76
C MET A 299 -9.84 -0.39 -9.11
N ILE A 300 -10.41 -1.59 -9.09
CA ILE A 300 -10.74 -2.36 -10.29
C ILE A 300 -12.22 -2.18 -10.57
N TYR A 301 -12.54 -1.35 -11.55
CA TYR A 301 -13.92 -1.19 -12.03
C TYR A 301 -14.23 -2.33 -12.99
N HIS A 302 -15.07 -3.26 -12.55
CA HIS A 302 -15.42 -4.47 -13.30
C HIS A 302 -15.81 -4.15 -14.75
N GLN A 303 -15.21 -4.86 -15.71
CA GLN A 303 -15.38 -4.70 -17.18
C GLN A 303 -14.97 -3.32 -17.75
N LYS A 304 -14.34 -2.45 -16.92
CA LYS A 304 -13.83 -1.15 -17.37
C LYS A 304 -12.31 -1.04 -17.25
N THR A 305 -11.76 -1.48 -16.10
CA THR A 305 -10.33 -1.43 -15.82
C THR A 305 -9.76 -2.79 -15.40
N GLY A 306 -10.59 -3.83 -15.38
CA GLY A 306 -10.26 -5.19 -15.02
C GLY A 306 -11.50 -6.03 -14.79
N LEU A 307 -11.29 -7.24 -14.30
CA LEU A 307 -12.36 -8.17 -13.91
C LEU A 307 -12.28 -8.42 -12.40
N LEU A 308 -13.44 -8.56 -11.76
CA LEU A 308 -13.55 -8.95 -10.35
C LEU A 308 -14.17 -10.34 -10.28
N VAL A 309 -13.61 -11.18 -9.42
CA VAL A 309 -14.08 -12.52 -9.09
C VAL A 309 -14.31 -12.63 -7.60
N ASP A 310 -15.26 -13.44 -7.17
CA ASP A 310 -15.54 -13.62 -5.74
C ASP A 310 -14.49 -14.50 -5.07
N GLU A 311 -14.31 -14.33 -3.74
CA GLU A 311 -13.35 -15.11 -2.93
C GLU A 311 -13.65 -16.60 -3.06
N GLY A 312 -12.65 -17.43 -3.39
CA GLY A 312 -12.76 -18.89 -3.50
C GLY A 312 -13.40 -19.39 -4.79
N ASP A 313 -13.77 -18.51 -5.73
CA ASP A 313 -14.41 -18.92 -7.00
C ASP A 313 -13.36 -19.23 -8.09
N SER A 314 -12.78 -20.45 -8.04
CA SER A 314 -11.83 -20.93 -9.05
C SER A 314 -12.40 -20.96 -10.47
N GLN A 315 -13.70 -21.23 -10.62
CA GLN A 315 -14.35 -21.28 -11.93
C GLN A 315 -14.47 -19.90 -12.57
N ALA A 316 -14.74 -18.86 -11.77
CA ALA A 316 -14.72 -17.48 -12.26
C ALA A 316 -13.30 -17.03 -12.64
N TRP A 317 -12.25 -17.47 -11.91
CA TRP A 317 -10.86 -17.25 -12.29
C TRP A 317 -10.53 -17.86 -13.65
N ILE A 318 -10.85 -19.16 -13.85
CA ILE A 318 -10.61 -19.88 -15.11
C ILE A 318 -11.27 -19.14 -16.28
N LYS A 319 -12.57 -18.89 -16.18
CA LYS A 319 -13.33 -18.17 -17.23
C LYS A 319 -12.76 -16.78 -17.53
N SER A 320 -12.33 -16.05 -16.50
CA SER A 320 -11.76 -14.71 -16.67
C SER A 320 -10.41 -14.75 -17.38
N ILE A 321 -9.56 -15.73 -17.06
CA ILE A 321 -8.25 -15.92 -17.72
C ILE A 321 -8.47 -16.32 -19.19
N GLU A 322 -9.30 -17.33 -19.45
CA GLU A 322 -9.64 -17.76 -20.82
C GLU A 322 -10.20 -16.61 -21.66
N LEU A 323 -11.13 -15.82 -21.10
CA LEU A 323 -11.70 -14.65 -21.77
C LEU A 323 -10.61 -13.65 -22.14
N LEU A 324 -9.73 -13.28 -21.20
CA LEU A 324 -8.68 -12.29 -21.46
C LEU A 324 -7.57 -12.82 -22.40
N LEU A 325 -7.31 -14.11 -22.43
CA LEU A 325 -6.36 -14.70 -23.37
C LEU A 325 -6.92 -14.82 -24.77
N SER A 326 -8.21 -15.14 -24.91
CA SER A 326 -8.87 -15.30 -26.22
C SER A 326 -9.31 -13.96 -26.84
N ASP A 327 -9.79 -12.99 -26.05
CA ASP A 327 -10.24 -11.68 -26.54
C ASP A 327 -9.16 -10.60 -26.30
N LYS A 328 -8.25 -10.47 -27.26
CA LYS A 328 -7.15 -9.50 -27.20
C LYS A 328 -7.62 -8.04 -27.23
N GLU A 329 -8.75 -7.74 -27.86
CA GLU A 329 -9.33 -6.40 -27.90
C GLU A 329 -9.88 -6.00 -26.52
N LEU A 330 -10.58 -6.92 -25.86
CA LEU A 330 -11.05 -6.71 -24.49
C LEU A 330 -9.86 -6.53 -23.53
N SER A 331 -8.85 -7.40 -23.60
CA SER A 331 -7.62 -7.32 -22.79
C SER A 331 -6.95 -5.96 -22.92
N LYS A 332 -6.76 -5.51 -24.17
CA LYS A 332 -6.18 -4.20 -24.47
C LYS A 332 -7.04 -3.06 -23.94
N LYS A 333 -8.36 -3.12 -24.15
CA LYS A 333 -9.32 -2.12 -23.67
C LYS A 333 -9.27 -1.98 -22.14
N LEU A 334 -9.25 -3.09 -21.41
CA LEU A 334 -9.18 -3.09 -19.95
C LEU A 334 -7.83 -2.54 -19.45
N GLY A 335 -6.73 -2.95 -20.06
CA GLY A 335 -5.39 -2.46 -19.72
C GLY A 335 -5.21 -0.96 -20.00
N ASP A 336 -5.70 -0.46 -21.13
CA ASP A 336 -5.70 0.97 -21.45
C ASP A 336 -6.61 1.75 -20.47
N GLY A 337 -7.80 1.22 -20.15
CA GLY A 337 -8.71 1.78 -19.15
C GLY A 337 -8.07 1.87 -17.77
N ALA A 338 -7.36 0.82 -17.36
CA ALA A 338 -6.62 0.78 -16.10
C ALA A 338 -5.55 1.86 -16.04
N ARG A 339 -4.72 2.00 -17.07
CA ARG A 339 -3.69 3.05 -17.15
C ARG A 339 -4.28 4.46 -17.13
N ASN A 340 -5.35 4.70 -17.88
CA ASN A 340 -6.02 6.01 -17.91
C ASN A 340 -6.50 6.39 -16.50
N LEU A 341 -7.09 5.44 -15.76
CA LEU A 341 -7.50 5.66 -14.39
C LEU A 341 -6.32 6.06 -13.49
N VAL A 342 -5.15 5.42 -13.65
CA VAL A 342 -3.95 5.79 -12.88
C VAL A 342 -3.49 7.20 -13.23
N ILE A 343 -3.45 7.57 -14.51
CA ILE A 343 -3.04 8.91 -14.95
C ILE A 343 -3.99 9.99 -14.40
N GLU A 344 -5.28 9.72 -14.38
CA GLU A 344 -6.29 10.68 -13.94
C GLU A 344 -6.33 10.84 -12.42
N LYS A 345 -6.31 9.73 -11.66
CA LYS A 345 -6.61 9.74 -10.22
C LYS A 345 -5.41 9.53 -9.31
N PHE A 346 -4.38 8.80 -9.79
CA PHE A 346 -3.23 8.43 -8.98
C PHE A 346 -1.96 9.21 -9.34
N ASN A 347 -2.06 10.27 -10.11
CA ASN A 347 -0.92 11.13 -10.45
C ASN A 347 -0.51 11.99 -9.25
N TRP A 348 0.77 11.98 -8.91
CA TRP A 348 1.30 12.75 -7.78
C TRP A 348 1.09 14.27 -7.93
N ASP A 349 1.12 14.84 -9.14
CA ASP A 349 0.89 16.26 -9.34
C ASP A 349 -0.57 16.68 -9.01
N VAL A 350 -1.53 15.77 -9.23
CA VAL A 350 -2.94 15.92 -8.81
C VAL A 350 -3.07 15.77 -7.30
N LEU A 351 -2.44 14.73 -6.76
CA LEU A 351 -2.55 14.40 -5.33
C LEU A 351 -1.83 15.40 -4.43
N ALA A 352 -0.73 16.02 -4.90
CA ALA A 352 -0.08 17.08 -4.15
C ALA A 352 -1.01 18.30 -3.96
N LYS A 353 -1.77 18.69 -4.98
CA LYS A 353 -2.80 19.74 -4.87
C LYS A 353 -3.89 19.33 -3.89
N ARG A 354 -4.38 18.11 -4.02
CA ARG A 354 -5.40 17.55 -3.11
C ARG A 354 -4.93 17.52 -1.66
N PHE A 355 -3.67 17.18 -1.42
CA PHE A 355 -3.06 17.22 -0.08
C PHE A 355 -3.11 18.62 0.53
N VAL A 356 -2.73 19.65 -0.24
CA VAL A 356 -2.78 21.05 0.20
C VAL A 356 -4.23 21.47 0.51
N GLU A 357 -5.19 21.17 -0.36
CA GLU A 357 -6.62 21.44 -0.15
C GLU A 357 -7.14 20.82 1.17
N ILE A 358 -6.77 19.56 1.46
CA ILE A 358 -7.15 18.88 2.70
C ILE A 358 -6.60 19.63 3.92
N ILE A 359 -5.32 20.01 3.88
CA ILE A 359 -4.68 20.72 4.98
C ILE A 359 -5.33 22.09 5.17
N GLU A 360 -5.52 22.87 4.11
CA GLU A 360 -6.15 24.19 4.15
C GLU A 360 -7.57 24.13 4.73
N SER A 361 -8.38 23.24 4.21
CA SER A 361 -9.77 23.06 4.68
C SER A 361 -9.84 22.65 6.15
N SER A 362 -8.94 21.77 6.55
CA SER A 362 -8.89 21.25 7.92
C SER A 362 -8.38 22.28 8.94
N LEU A 363 -7.49 23.17 8.56
CA LEU A 363 -6.90 24.19 9.43
C LEU A 363 -7.66 25.53 9.39
N GLY A 364 -8.65 25.68 8.50
CA GLY A 364 -9.38 26.94 8.32
C GLY A 364 -8.48 28.08 7.83
N LYS A 365 -7.41 27.75 7.11
CA LYS A 365 -6.42 28.71 6.58
C LYS A 365 -6.30 28.56 5.07
N ASN A 366 -6.40 29.68 4.35
CA ASN A 366 -5.91 29.72 2.97
C ASN A 366 -4.39 29.79 3.00
N MET A 367 -3.73 28.74 2.54
CA MET A 367 -2.27 28.64 2.44
C MET A 367 -1.76 29.17 1.07
N LYS A 368 -2.55 30.08 0.46
CA LYS A 368 -2.20 30.75 -0.80
C LYS A 368 -1.21 31.89 -0.61
#